data_fb15672e963202a82f1e9a502bcfb0da
#
_entry.id   fb15672e963202a82f1e9a502bcfb0da
#
_cell.length_a   1.000
_cell.length_b   1.000
_cell.length_c   1.000
_cell.angle_alpha   90.00
_cell.angle_beta   90.00
_cell.angle_gamma   90.00
#
_symmetry.space_group_name_H-M   'P 1'
#
loop_
_entity.id
_entity.type
_entity.pdbx_description
1 polymer ?
#
loop_
_entity_poly.entity_id
_entity_poly.type
_entity_poly.pdbx_seq_one_letter_code
_entity_poly.pdbx_strand_id
1 'polypeptide(L)'
;MKKIGPILLGFILLIAVWQLVSIMGGHDAALFPPPLAVLNALLVTIKDGSIFEHIQISLLRFFSGYLLAVVVAVIIGLVVGRLGRIWAVLDPIVQVLRPVSPIAWSPFIVLWFGIGNMPAIVIIFIAAFFPVLLSTVAAVKKVDATYLRIAANFEMSHFNLLRKIVFPAAFPMIANGLHMALGSAWIFLVAGEMVGAQSGLGFLIVDARNSLSLDLVMAAIIVIGVLGLLLDKLIRYFERWVAKIWGGQSA
;
A
#
# COMPACT_ATOMS: atom_id res chain seq x y z
N MET A 1 27.41 -1.43 13.28
CA MET A 1 27.12 -2.55 14.20
C MET A 1 26.32 -2.19 15.46
N LYS A 2 26.23 -0.90 15.90
CA LYS A 2 25.55 -0.51 17.18
C LYS A 2 24.00 -0.55 17.18
N LYS A 3 23.33 -0.79 16.06
CA LYS A 3 21.84 -0.75 15.97
C LYS A 3 21.14 -2.12 16.01
N ILE A 4 21.86 -3.24 15.92
CA ILE A 4 21.27 -4.57 15.85
C ILE A 4 20.80 -5.06 17.25
N GLY A 5 21.57 -4.77 18.30
CA GLY A 5 21.24 -5.18 19.66
C GLY A 5 19.87 -4.70 20.16
N PRO A 6 19.54 -3.38 20.06
CA PRO A 6 18.22 -2.89 20.46
C PRO A 6 17.06 -3.47 19.64
N ILE A 7 17.27 -3.74 18.36
CA ILE A 7 16.24 -4.36 17.49
C ILE A 7 15.99 -5.80 17.93
N LEU A 8 17.04 -6.61 18.13
CA LEU A 8 16.90 -7.98 18.63
C LEU A 8 16.23 -8.03 20.00
N LEU A 9 16.62 -7.14 20.91
CA LEU A 9 15.99 -7.04 22.22
C LEU A 9 14.49 -6.73 22.11
N GLY A 10 14.10 -5.82 21.22
CA GLY A 10 12.69 -5.50 20.97
C GLY A 10 11.89 -6.71 20.49
N PHE A 11 12.44 -7.50 19.55
CA PHE A 11 11.77 -8.72 19.07
C PHE A 11 11.69 -9.81 20.14
N ILE A 12 12.74 -9.99 20.93
CA ILE A 12 12.75 -10.94 22.05
C ILE A 12 11.69 -10.56 23.09
N LEU A 13 11.61 -9.28 23.46
CA LEU A 13 10.59 -8.78 24.38
C LEU A 13 9.17 -8.99 23.83
N LEU A 14 8.93 -8.71 22.54
CA LEU A 14 7.64 -8.93 21.91
C LEU A 14 7.21 -10.40 21.99
N ILE A 15 8.12 -11.33 21.65
CA ILE A 15 7.85 -12.77 21.70
C ILE A 15 7.64 -13.24 23.16
N ALA A 16 8.42 -12.71 24.10
CA ALA A 16 8.29 -13.04 25.52
C ALA A 16 6.93 -12.57 26.08
N VAL A 17 6.50 -11.35 25.75
CA VAL A 17 5.18 -10.83 26.13
C VAL A 17 4.07 -11.67 25.51
N TRP A 18 4.16 -11.99 24.21
CA TRP A 18 3.20 -12.87 23.55
C TRP A 18 3.10 -14.23 24.24
N GLN A 19 4.24 -14.89 24.52
CA GLN A 19 4.28 -16.16 25.22
C GLN A 19 3.67 -16.08 26.63
N LEU A 20 3.97 -15.00 27.38
CA LEU A 20 3.40 -14.79 28.72
C LEU A 20 1.87 -14.61 28.65
N VAL A 21 1.36 -13.80 27.72
CA VAL A 21 -0.07 -13.61 27.54
C VAL A 21 -0.77 -14.91 27.17
N SER A 22 -0.14 -15.73 26.30
CA SER A 22 -0.68 -17.04 25.91
C SER A 22 -0.77 -18.03 27.08
N ILE A 23 0.19 -18.01 28.03
CA ILE A 23 0.21 -18.92 29.18
C ILE A 23 -0.66 -18.40 30.33
N MET A 24 -0.57 -17.09 30.65
CA MET A 24 -1.21 -16.51 31.84
C MET A 24 -2.66 -16.08 31.60
N GLY A 25 -3.06 -15.92 30.35
CA GLY A 25 -4.38 -15.38 29.97
C GLY A 25 -5.57 -16.30 30.28
N GLY A 26 -5.34 -17.53 30.78
CA GLY A 26 -6.42 -18.48 31.06
C GLY A 26 -7.28 -18.83 29.84
N HIS A 27 -6.88 -18.37 28.67
CA HIS A 27 -7.57 -18.63 27.42
C HIS A 27 -7.17 -20.03 26.92
N ASP A 28 -8.16 -20.72 26.36
CA ASP A 28 -7.89 -21.95 25.62
C ASP A 28 -6.80 -21.66 24.58
N ALA A 29 -5.76 -22.50 24.51
CA ALA A 29 -4.67 -22.37 23.54
C ALA A 29 -5.22 -22.31 22.09
N ALA A 30 -6.43 -22.80 21.87
CA ALA A 30 -7.16 -22.68 20.61
C ALA A 30 -7.57 -21.23 20.30
N LEU A 31 -7.81 -20.37 21.31
CA LEU A 31 -8.25 -18.99 21.10
C LEU A 31 -7.07 -17.98 20.96
N PHE A 32 -5.97 -18.26 21.66
CA PHE A 32 -4.76 -17.43 21.57
C PHE A 32 -3.51 -18.32 21.52
N PRO A 33 -3.12 -18.80 20.33
CA PRO A 33 -2.05 -19.76 20.15
C PRO A 33 -0.69 -19.20 20.56
N PRO A 34 0.15 -20.03 21.20
CA PRO A 34 1.53 -19.65 21.55
C PRO A 34 2.41 -19.52 20.29
N PRO A 35 3.53 -18.76 20.36
CA PRO A 35 4.43 -18.55 19.23
C PRO A 35 4.89 -19.82 18.52
N LEU A 36 5.10 -20.91 19.29
CA LEU A 36 5.53 -22.19 18.73
C LEU A 36 4.45 -22.85 17.86
N ALA A 37 3.17 -22.78 18.26
CA ALA A 37 2.07 -23.30 17.45
C ALA A 37 1.95 -22.55 16.12
N VAL A 38 2.07 -21.22 16.17
CA VAL A 38 2.05 -20.37 14.97
C VAL A 38 3.23 -20.65 14.05
N LEU A 39 4.42 -20.86 14.61
CA LEU A 39 5.60 -21.25 13.83
C LEU A 39 5.38 -22.62 13.14
N ASN A 40 4.81 -23.58 13.84
CA ASN A 40 4.50 -24.90 13.27
C ASN A 40 3.46 -24.79 12.14
N ALA A 41 2.38 -24.04 12.33
CA ALA A 41 1.38 -23.78 11.29
C ALA A 41 2.03 -23.15 10.05
N LEU A 42 2.90 -22.14 10.25
CA LEU A 42 3.65 -21.51 9.16
C LEU A 42 4.57 -22.51 8.43
N LEU A 43 5.29 -23.36 9.16
CA LEU A 43 6.17 -24.37 8.56
C LEU A 43 5.40 -25.42 7.77
N VAL A 44 4.20 -25.80 8.20
CA VAL A 44 3.30 -26.70 7.45
C VAL A 44 2.90 -26.08 6.13
N THR A 45 2.38 -24.84 6.15
CA THR A 45 1.93 -24.15 4.93
C THR A 45 3.07 -23.78 3.97
N ILE A 46 4.30 -23.65 4.48
CA ILE A 46 5.50 -23.51 3.63
C ILE A 46 5.85 -24.84 2.96
N LYS A 47 5.76 -25.95 3.68
CA LYS A 47 6.12 -27.29 3.16
C LYS A 47 5.12 -27.80 2.12
N ASP A 48 3.83 -27.56 2.31
CA ASP A 48 2.78 -27.94 1.35
C ASP A 48 2.63 -26.95 0.20
N GLY A 49 3.28 -25.77 0.32
CA GLY A 49 3.30 -24.76 -0.73
C GLY A 49 2.08 -23.83 -0.77
N SER A 50 1.05 -24.06 0.02
CA SER A 50 -0.21 -23.29 0.01
C SER A 50 -0.02 -21.80 0.29
N ILE A 51 0.89 -21.46 1.21
CA ILE A 51 1.18 -20.07 1.55
C ILE A 51 1.71 -19.26 0.35
N PHE A 52 2.52 -19.90 -0.51
CA PHE A 52 3.09 -19.22 -1.68
C PHE A 52 2.03 -18.89 -2.72
N GLU A 53 1.02 -19.73 -2.90
CA GLU A 53 -0.11 -19.47 -3.77
C GLU A 53 -0.88 -18.24 -3.28
N HIS A 54 -1.21 -18.17 -1.99
CA HIS A 54 -1.88 -17.02 -1.39
C HIS A 54 -1.05 -15.73 -1.50
N ILE A 55 0.26 -15.80 -1.26
CA ILE A 55 1.19 -14.67 -1.41
C ILE A 55 1.18 -14.17 -2.86
N GLN A 56 1.35 -15.07 -3.83
CA GLN A 56 1.40 -14.70 -5.23
C GLN A 56 0.13 -13.98 -5.68
N ILE A 57 -1.04 -14.51 -5.32
CA ILE A 57 -2.33 -13.93 -5.69
C ILE A 57 -2.51 -12.55 -5.04
N SER A 58 -2.20 -12.41 -3.74
CA SER A 58 -2.27 -11.12 -3.05
C SER A 58 -1.34 -10.09 -3.66
N LEU A 59 -0.10 -10.45 -4.00
CA LEU A 59 0.84 -9.56 -4.67
C LEU A 59 0.38 -9.14 -6.07
N LEU A 60 -0.18 -10.07 -6.86
CA LEU A 60 -0.73 -9.75 -8.18
C LEU A 60 -1.89 -8.74 -8.07
N ARG A 61 -2.81 -8.92 -7.14
CA ARG A 61 -3.91 -7.97 -6.88
C ARG A 61 -3.37 -6.63 -6.42
N PHE A 62 -2.41 -6.65 -5.48
CA PHE A 62 -1.78 -5.44 -4.96
C PHE A 62 -1.15 -4.62 -6.08
N PHE A 63 -0.25 -5.21 -6.85
CA PHE A 63 0.43 -4.50 -7.91
C PHE A 63 -0.54 -4.03 -9.00
N SER A 64 -1.55 -4.84 -9.36
CA SER A 64 -2.57 -4.45 -10.33
C SER A 64 -3.34 -3.21 -9.89
N GLY A 65 -3.89 -3.19 -8.66
CA GLY A 65 -4.65 -2.07 -8.14
C GLY A 65 -3.78 -0.84 -7.86
N TYR A 66 -2.63 -1.04 -7.24
CA TYR A 66 -1.71 0.03 -6.86
C TYR A 66 -1.10 0.74 -8.07
N LEU A 67 -0.53 -0.01 -9.04
CA LEU A 67 0.07 0.58 -10.23
C LEU A 67 -0.97 1.32 -11.09
N LEU A 68 -2.17 0.73 -11.25
CA LEU A 68 -3.26 1.42 -11.95
C LEU A 68 -3.62 2.72 -11.26
N ALA A 69 -3.77 2.72 -9.93
CA ALA A 69 -4.05 3.94 -9.16
C ALA A 69 -2.94 4.99 -9.32
N VAL A 70 -1.68 4.58 -9.22
CA VAL A 70 -0.51 5.46 -9.38
C VAL A 70 -0.51 6.11 -10.76
N VAL A 71 -0.63 5.31 -11.82
CA VAL A 71 -0.60 5.84 -13.20
C VAL A 71 -1.74 6.84 -13.42
N VAL A 72 -2.97 6.47 -13.06
CA VAL A 72 -4.14 7.33 -13.26
C VAL A 72 -4.05 8.60 -12.40
N ALA A 73 -3.69 8.46 -11.11
CA ALA A 73 -3.60 9.61 -10.20
C ALA A 73 -2.48 10.57 -10.56
N VAL A 74 -1.31 10.07 -11.00
CA VAL A 74 -0.19 10.92 -11.43
C VAL A 74 -0.56 11.66 -12.72
N ILE A 75 -1.12 10.98 -13.73
CA ILE A 75 -1.52 11.63 -14.98
C ILE A 75 -2.57 12.72 -14.70
N ILE A 76 -3.64 12.39 -13.98
CA ILE A 76 -4.67 13.37 -13.61
C ILE A 76 -4.05 14.49 -12.78
N GLY A 77 -3.26 14.18 -11.77
CA GLY A 77 -2.63 15.15 -10.86
C GLY A 77 -1.70 16.13 -11.57
N LEU A 78 -0.90 15.67 -12.55
CA LEU A 78 -0.03 16.52 -13.36
C LEU A 78 -0.84 17.49 -14.21
N VAL A 79 -1.91 17.01 -14.83
CA VAL A 79 -2.78 17.84 -15.69
C VAL A 79 -3.55 18.85 -14.84
N VAL A 80 -4.28 18.37 -13.84
CA VAL A 80 -5.19 19.19 -13.03
C VAL A 80 -4.42 20.14 -12.10
N GLY A 81 -3.24 19.73 -11.62
CA GLY A 81 -2.35 20.59 -10.81
C GLY A 81 -1.92 21.87 -11.54
N ARG A 82 -1.81 21.81 -12.88
CA ARG A 82 -1.52 22.95 -13.75
C ARG A 82 -2.76 23.79 -14.08
N LEU A 83 -3.93 23.18 -14.09
CA LEU A 83 -5.19 23.80 -14.47
C LEU A 83 -5.96 24.23 -13.21
N GLY A 84 -5.52 25.31 -12.58
CA GLY A 84 -6.06 25.78 -11.29
C GLY A 84 -7.58 25.96 -11.27
N ARG A 85 -8.21 26.34 -12.38
CA ARG A 85 -9.67 26.47 -12.49
C ARG A 85 -10.37 25.11 -12.40
N ILE A 86 -9.82 24.09 -13.07
CA ILE A 86 -10.37 22.72 -13.03
C ILE A 86 -10.19 22.14 -11.64
N TRP A 87 -9.01 22.36 -11.04
CA TRP A 87 -8.78 21.92 -9.68
C TRP A 87 -9.74 22.57 -8.67
N ALA A 88 -10.02 23.85 -8.80
CA ALA A 88 -10.95 24.54 -7.90
C ALA A 88 -12.36 23.92 -7.89
N VAL A 89 -12.78 23.30 -9.00
CA VAL A 89 -14.06 22.57 -9.10
C VAL A 89 -13.94 21.15 -8.54
N LEU A 90 -12.81 20.47 -8.79
CA LEU A 90 -12.62 19.06 -8.35
C LEU A 90 -12.23 18.95 -6.89
N ASP A 91 -11.52 19.92 -6.33
CA ASP A 91 -11.01 19.86 -4.96
C ASP A 91 -12.10 19.61 -3.90
N PRO A 92 -13.24 20.31 -3.90
CA PRO A 92 -14.32 20.04 -2.96
C PRO A 92 -14.85 18.58 -3.05
N ILE A 93 -14.96 18.05 -4.27
CA ILE A 93 -15.40 16.67 -4.50
C ILE A 93 -14.40 15.68 -3.92
N VAL A 94 -13.10 15.91 -4.19
CA VAL A 94 -12.02 15.08 -3.65
C VAL A 94 -11.99 15.13 -2.12
N GLN A 95 -12.18 16.31 -1.51
CA GLN A 95 -12.21 16.48 -0.06
C GLN A 95 -13.39 15.76 0.61
N VAL A 96 -14.53 15.62 -0.07
CA VAL A 96 -15.67 14.83 0.42
C VAL A 96 -15.44 13.33 0.26
N LEU A 97 -14.86 12.90 -0.86
CA LEU A 97 -14.65 11.46 -1.14
C LEU A 97 -13.47 10.85 -0.39
N ARG A 98 -12.40 11.63 -0.17
CA ARG A 98 -11.17 11.17 0.49
C ARG A 98 -11.36 10.53 1.86
N PRO A 99 -12.17 11.08 2.81
CA PRO A 99 -12.36 10.49 4.12
C PRO A 99 -13.24 9.23 4.11
N VAL A 100 -13.91 8.92 3.00
CA VAL A 100 -14.72 7.70 2.89
C VAL A 100 -13.79 6.50 2.80
N SER A 101 -13.93 5.57 3.74
CA SER A 101 -13.10 4.35 3.76
C SER A 101 -13.30 3.53 2.49
N PRO A 102 -12.23 3.10 1.79
CA PRO A 102 -12.33 2.25 0.61
C PRO A 102 -13.16 0.97 0.82
N ILE A 103 -13.10 0.38 2.02
CA ILE A 103 -13.88 -0.81 2.33
C ILE A 103 -15.39 -0.55 2.45
N ALA A 104 -15.79 0.69 2.73
CA ALA A 104 -17.20 1.05 2.77
C ALA A 104 -17.90 0.89 1.42
N TRP A 105 -17.14 0.93 0.32
CA TRP A 105 -17.65 0.69 -1.03
C TRP A 105 -17.79 -0.79 -1.38
N SER A 106 -17.32 -1.71 -0.52
CA SER A 106 -17.28 -3.14 -0.81
C SER A 106 -18.62 -3.75 -1.21
N PRO A 107 -19.78 -3.41 -0.63
CA PRO A 107 -21.05 -3.99 -1.06
C PRO A 107 -21.38 -3.66 -2.51
N PHE A 108 -21.14 -2.41 -2.94
CA PHE A 108 -21.36 -2.00 -4.33
C PHE A 108 -20.33 -2.62 -5.27
N ILE A 109 -19.06 -2.68 -4.84
CA ILE A 109 -17.99 -3.28 -5.64
C ILE A 109 -18.25 -4.76 -5.89
N VAL A 110 -18.67 -5.50 -4.87
CA VAL A 110 -19.02 -6.92 -5.01
C VAL A 110 -20.27 -7.11 -5.89
N LEU A 111 -21.26 -6.24 -5.78
CA LEU A 111 -22.44 -6.28 -6.65
C LEU A 111 -22.09 -6.04 -8.12
N TRP A 112 -21.16 -5.13 -8.42
CA TRP A 112 -20.81 -4.76 -9.79
C TRP A 112 -19.80 -5.72 -10.44
N PHE A 113 -18.82 -6.21 -9.66
CA PHE A 113 -17.70 -7.00 -10.17
C PHE A 113 -17.76 -8.48 -9.79
N GLY A 114 -18.73 -8.88 -8.95
CA GLY A 114 -18.84 -10.25 -8.44
C GLY A 114 -17.79 -10.61 -7.41
N ILE A 115 -17.76 -11.87 -7.03
CA ILE A 115 -16.76 -12.47 -6.13
C ILE A 115 -15.53 -12.85 -6.94
N GLY A 116 -14.31 -12.58 -6.42
CA GLY A 116 -13.05 -12.93 -7.08
C GLY A 116 -11.96 -11.87 -6.90
N ASN A 117 -11.17 -11.64 -7.96
CA ASN A 117 -10.00 -10.75 -7.89
C ASN A 117 -10.37 -9.25 -7.92
N MET A 118 -11.41 -8.89 -8.68
CA MET A 118 -11.75 -7.49 -8.96
C MET A 118 -12.12 -6.67 -7.72
N PRO A 119 -12.91 -7.16 -6.76
CA PRO A 119 -13.23 -6.37 -5.57
C PRO A 119 -12.00 -5.87 -4.82
N ALA A 120 -11.03 -6.73 -4.56
CA ALA A 120 -9.79 -6.35 -3.89
C ALA A 120 -8.99 -5.35 -4.71
N ILE A 121 -8.85 -5.55 -6.03
CA ILE A 121 -8.13 -4.63 -6.93
C ILE A 121 -8.76 -3.23 -6.92
N VAL A 122 -10.09 -3.12 -6.97
CA VAL A 122 -10.80 -1.83 -6.93
C VAL A 122 -10.65 -1.15 -5.57
N ILE A 123 -10.72 -1.89 -4.47
CA ILE A 123 -10.50 -1.36 -3.11
C ILE A 123 -9.07 -0.80 -2.98
N ILE A 124 -8.05 -1.55 -3.45
CA ILE A 124 -6.66 -1.11 -3.48
C ILE A 124 -6.51 0.17 -4.32
N PHE A 125 -7.15 0.20 -5.49
CA PHE A 125 -7.14 1.37 -6.37
C PHE A 125 -7.68 2.61 -5.64
N ILE A 126 -8.85 2.53 -5.01
CA ILE A 126 -9.44 3.66 -4.28
C ILE A 126 -8.52 4.10 -3.13
N ALA A 127 -7.94 3.13 -2.38
CA ALA A 127 -7.05 3.41 -1.26
C ALA A 127 -5.77 4.16 -1.66
N ALA A 128 -5.21 3.84 -2.84
CA ALA A 128 -3.99 4.46 -3.33
C ALA A 128 -4.25 5.76 -4.11
N PHE A 129 -5.39 5.88 -4.80
CA PHE A 129 -5.68 6.96 -5.74
C PHE A 129 -5.63 8.35 -5.10
N PHE A 130 -6.37 8.57 -4.00
CA PHE A 130 -6.47 9.89 -3.40
C PHE A 130 -5.14 10.39 -2.81
N PRO A 131 -4.36 9.61 -2.05
CA PRO A 131 -3.05 10.05 -1.57
C PRO A 131 -2.09 10.44 -2.68
N VAL A 132 -2.03 9.65 -3.77
CA VAL A 132 -1.18 9.94 -4.92
C VAL A 132 -1.66 11.17 -5.68
N LEU A 133 -2.97 11.29 -5.93
CA LEU A 133 -3.56 12.44 -6.62
C LEU A 133 -3.24 13.75 -5.89
N LEU A 134 -3.56 13.82 -4.60
CA LEU A 134 -3.36 15.02 -3.80
C LEU A 134 -1.88 15.40 -3.67
N SER A 135 -1.02 14.41 -3.48
CA SER A 135 0.43 14.62 -3.43
C SER A 135 0.96 15.15 -4.76
N THR A 136 0.49 14.59 -5.88
CA THR A 136 0.88 15.02 -7.23
C THR A 136 0.41 16.45 -7.51
N VAL A 137 -0.85 16.78 -7.23
CA VAL A 137 -1.38 18.14 -7.41
C VAL A 137 -0.61 19.15 -6.56
N ALA A 138 -0.35 18.82 -5.28
CA ALA A 138 0.42 19.68 -4.40
C ALA A 138 1.85 19.87 -4.88
N ALA A 139 2.48 18.81 -5.40
CA ALA A 139 3.83 18.85 -5.96
C ALA A 139 3.90 19.77 -7.19
N VAL A 140 2.95 19.63 -8.11
CA VAL A 140 2.86 20.47 -9.33
C VAL A 140 2.68 21.93 -9.00
N LYS A 141 1.85 22.26 -8.00
CA LYS A 141 1.64 23.65 -7.56
C LYS A 141 2.87 24.27 -6.90
N LYS A 142 3.76 23.48 -6.34
CA LYS A 142 5.00 23.93 -5.70
C LYS A 142 6.18 24.08 -6.67
N VAL A 143 6.04 23.70 -7.94
CA VAL A 143 7.11 23.91 -8.93
C VAL A 143 7.40 25.41 -9.05
N ASP A 144 8.68 25.78 -8.94
CA ASP A 144 9.12 27.16 -8.98
C ASP A 144 8.70 27.86 -10.30
N ALA A 145 8.12 29.03 -10.16
CA ALA A 145 7.70 29.86 -11.27
C ALA A 145 8.84 30.22 -12.24
N THR A 146 10.10 30.23 -11.76
CA THR A 146 11.28 30.48 -12.57
C THR A 146 11.42 29.43 -13.66
N TYR A 147 11.28 28.14 -13.34
CA TYR A 147 11.32 27.07 -14.35
C TYR A 147 10.22 27.20 -15.39
N LEU A 148 9.02 27.64 -14.96
CA LEU A 148 7.88 27.83 -15.86
C LEU A 148 8.10 29.01 -16.80
N ARG A 149 8.72 30.12 -16.32
CA ARG A 149 9.07 31.29 -17.15
C ARG A 149 10.16 30.94 -18.16
N ILE A 150 11.19 30.21 -17.74
CA ILE A 150 12.25 29.74 -18.64
C ILE A 150 11.63 28.88 -19.77
N ALA A 151 10.77 27.93 -19.43
CA ALA A 151 10.10 27.09 -20.41
C ALA A 151 9.23 27.89 -21.40
N ALA A 152 8.57 28.93 -20.92
CA ALA A 152 7.77 29.83 -21.76
C ALA A 152 8.66 30.63 -22.74
N ASN A 153 9.83 31.10 -22.29
CA ASN A 153 10.79 31.80 -23.15
C ASN A 153 11.38 30.91 -24.26
N PHE A 154 11.46 29.58 -24.01
CA PHE A 154 11.88 28.60 -25.01
C PHE A 154 10.72 28.05 -25.85
N GLU A 155 9.52 28.63 -25.73
CA GLU A 155 8.30 28.22 -26.46
C GLU A 155 8.03 26.70 -26.36
N MET A 156 8.31 26.12 -25.20
CA MET A 156 8.17 24.67 -24.97
C MET A 156 6.69 24.25 -25.08
N SER A 157 6.42 23.17 -25.81
CA SER A 157 5.08 22.58 -25.86
C SER A 157 4.63 22.10 -24.45
N HIS A 158 3.33 22.12 -24.19
CA HIS A 158 2.77 21.71 -22.91
C HIS A 158 3.21 20.30 -22.48
N PHE A 159 3.31 19.36 -23.42
CA PHE A 159 3.75 18.00 -23.15
C PHE A 159 5.23 17.96 -22.73
N ASN A 160 6.11 18.68 -23.44
CA ASN A 160 7.53 18.78 -23.11
C ASN A 160 7.74 19.48 -21.76
N LEU A 161 6.96 20.51 -21.47
CA LEU A 161 6.96 21.19 -20.16
C LEU A 161 6.62 20.21 -19.02
N LEU A 162 5.54 19.43 -19.16
CA LEU A 162 5.14 18.45 -18.16
C LEU A 162 6.22 17.37 -17.98
N ARG A 163 6.73 16.80 -19.07
CA ARG A 163 7.66 15.68 -19.04
C ARG A 163 9.07 16.06 -18.59
N LYS A 164 9.59 17.21 -19.08
CA LYS A 164 11.02 17.57 -18.90
C LYS A 164 11.27 18.50 -17.71
N ILE A 165 10.25 19.20 -17.23
CA ILE A 165 10.40 20.21 -16.17
C ILE A 165 9.49 19.88 -14.99
N VAL A 166 8.17 19.84 -15.20
CA VAL A 166 7.23 19.74 -14.09
C VAL A 166 7.33 18.38 -13.38
N PHE A 167 7.32 17.29 -14.13
CA PHE A 167 7.38 15.95 -13.54
C PHE A 167 8.68 15.68 -12.77
N PRO A 168 9.89 15.94 -13.31
CA PRO A 168 11.12 15.80 -12.55
C PRO A 168 11.19 16.67 -11.31
N ALA A 169 10.78 17.95 -11.41
CA ALA A 169 10.76 18.87 -10.28
C ALA A 169 9.74 18.48 -9.19
N ALA A 170 8.60 17.91 -9.57
CA ALA A 170 7.55 17.47 -8.66
C ALA A 170 7.81 16.07 -8.07
N PHE A 171 8.68 15.27 -8.70
CA PHE A 171 8.86 13.85 -8.37
C PHE A 171 9.20 13.57 -6.89
N PRO A 172 10.09 14.30 -6.20
CA PRO A 172 10.39 14.02 -4.80
C PRO A 172 9.14 14.06 -3.91
N MET A 173 8.22 14.99 -4.19
CA MET A 173 6.98 15.09 -3.45
C MET A 173 5.94 14.06 -3.88
N ILE A 174 5.91 13.70 -5.17
CA ILE A 174 5.10 12.58 -5.68
C ILE A 174 5.55 11.28 -5.04
N ALA A 175 6.86 11.02 -4.93
CA ALA A 175 7.42 9.84 -4.29
C ALA A 175 6.93 9.67 -2.85
N ASN A 176 6.90 10.75 -2.05
CA ASN A 176 6.30 10.70 -0.72
C ASN A 176 4.81 10.28 -0.76
N GLY A 177 4.06 10.73 -1.76
CA GLY A 177 2.68 10.32 -1.98
C GLY A 177 2.55 8.84 -2.33
N LEU A 178 3.45 8.32 -3.16
CA LEU A 178 3.52 6.90 -3.50
C LEU A 178 3.77 6.05 -2.26
N HIS A 179 4.70 6.47 -1.42
CA HIS A 179 5.02 5.77 -0.18
C HIS A 179 3.83 5.70 0.79
N MET A 180 3.15 6.83 1.03
CA MET A 180 1.94 6.85 1.86
C MET A 180 0.82 5.98 1.27
N ALA A 181 0.65 6.04 -0.05
CA ALA A 181 -0.35 5.24 -0.77
C ALA A 181 -0.06 3.74 -0.70
N LEU A 182 1.21 3.33 -0.71
CA LEU A 182 1.60 1.92 -0.58
C LEU A 182 1.11 1.35 0.75
N GLY A 183 1.38 2.05 1.86
CA GLY A 183 0.94 1.61 3.19
C GLY A 183 -0.57 1.46 3.29
N SER A 184 -1.34 2.45 2.83
CA SER A 184 -2.79 2.37 2.83
C SER A 184 -3.31 1.26 1.90
N ALA A 185 -2.78 1.14 0.69
CA ALA A 185 -3.16 0.12 -0.27
C ALA A 185 -2.91 -1.31 0.25
N TRP A 186 -1.78 -1.51 0.96
CA TRP A 186 -1.46 -2.80 1.58
C TRP A 186 -2.44 -3.19 2.68
N ILE A 187 -2.83 -2.26 3.55
CA ILE A 187 -3.85 -2.51 4.58
C ILE A 187 -5.20 -2.85 3.94
N PHE A 188 -5.61 -2.10 2.92
CA PHE A 188 -6.89 -2.30 2.26
C PHE A 188 -6.92 -3.50 1.31
N LEU A 189 -5.77 -4.01 0.83
CA LEU A 189 -5.69 -5.31 0.15
C LEU A 189 -6.28 -6.42 1.03
N VAL A 190 -5.76 -6.54 2.26
CA VAL A 190 -6.18 -7.60 3.20
C VAL A 190 -7.68 -7.48 3.49
N ALA A 191 -8.15 -6.27 3.78
CA ALA A 191 -9.58 -6.02 4.02
C ALA A 191 -10.44 -6.38 2.79
N GLY A 192 -10.00 -6.02 1.59
CA GLY A 192 -10.68 -6.35 0.33
C GLY A 192 -10.73 -7.85 0.05
N GLU A 193 -9.66 -8.57 0.34
CA GLU A 193 -9.62 -10.03 0.21
C GLU A 193 -10.52 -10.75 1.21
N MET A 194 -10.67 -10.19 2.42
CA MET A 194 -11.58 -10.77 3.42
C MET A 194 -13.06 -10.67 3.05
N VAL A 195 -13.43 -9.73 2.18
CA VAL A 195 -14.85 -9.48 1.84
C VAL A 195 -15.28 -10.20 0.56
N GLY A 196 -14.45 -10.23 -0.47
CA GLY A 196 -14.90 -10.66 -1.80
C GLY A 196 -14.00 -11.65 -2.51
N ALA A 197 -12.92 -12.16 -1.89
CA ALA A 197 -11.99 -13.07 -2.52
C ALA A 197 -12.20 -14.54 -2.12
N GLN A 198 -11.75 -15.45 -2.96
CA GLN A 198 -11.70 -16.90 -2.73
C GLN A 198 -10.26 -17.43 -2.62
N SER A 199 -9.28 -16.54 -2.51
CA SER A 199 -7.86 -16.83 -2.43
C SER A 199 -7.12 -15.59 -1.94
N GLY A 200 -5.85 -15.70 -1.62
CA GLY A 200 -5.02 -14.62 -1.09
C GLY A 200 -4.89 -14.67 0.44
N LEU A 201 -4.02 -13.81 0.98
CA LEU A 201 -3.69 -13.81 2.41
C LEU A 201 -4.86 -13.37 3.30
N GLY A 202 -5.67 -12.40 2.84
CA GLY A 202 -6.89 -11.98 3.55
C GLY A 202 -7.96 -13.07 3.55
N PHE A 203 -8.12 -13.78 2.45
CA PHE A 203 -8.99 -14.96 2.38
C PHE A 203 -8.50 -16.06 3.34
N LEU A 204 -7.20 -16.35 3.36
CA LEU A 204 -6.61 -17.34 4.27
C LEU A 204 -6.94 -17.04 5.74
N ILE A 205 -6.94 -15.76 6.14
CA ILE A 205 -7.34 -15.35 7.50
C ILE A 205 -8.80 -15.73 7.77
N VAL A 206 -9.72 -15.47 6.82
CA VAL A 206 -11.15 -15.75 6.99
C VAL A 206 -11.39 -17.26 7.02
N ASP A 207 -10.76 -18.01 6.14
CA ASP A 207 -10.88 -19.47 6.04
C ASP A 207 -10.35 -20.16 7.30
N ALA A 208 -9.13 -19.80 7.72
CA ALA A 208 -8.53 -20.31 8.95
C ALA A 208 -9.35 -19.95 10.20
N ARG A 209 -9.93 -18.75 10.27
CA ARG A 209 -10.83 -18.36 11.34
C ARG A 209 -12.10 -19.21 11.36
N ASN A 210 -12.69 -19.46 10.20
CA ASN A 210 -13.91 -20.27 10.08
C ASN A 210 -13.66 -21.74 10.44
N SER A 211 -12.43 -22.22 10.21
CA SER A 211 -11.94 -23.55 10.60
C SER A 211 -11.42 -23.61 12.04
N LEU A 212 -11.52 -22.52 12.83
CA LEU A 212 -10.99 -22.39 14.20
C LEU A 212 -9.47 -22.64 14.32
N SER A 213 -8.72 -22.49 13.23
CA SER A 213 -7.27 -22.64 13.17
C SER A 213 -6.59 -21.29 13.42
N LEU A 214 -6.67 -20.77 14.65
CA LEU A 214 -6.17 -19.43 14.98
C LEU A 214 -4.63 -19.32 14.93
N ASP A 215 -3.93 -20.42 15.02
CA ASP A 215 -2.49 -20.52 14.75
C ASP A 215 -2.15 -20.17 13.30
N LEU A 216 -2.96 -20.63 12.34
CA LEU A 216 -2.84 -20.28 10.94
C LEU A 216 -3.26 -18.82 10.66
N VAL A 217 -4.28 -18.30 11.35
CA VAL A 217 -4.64 -16.87 11.29
C VAL A 217 -3.45 -16.01 11.68
N MET A 218 -2.81 -16.30 12.82
CA MET A 218 -1.66 -15.53 13.28
C MET A 218 -0.44 -15.71 12.38
N ALA A 219 -0.23 -16.91 11.82
CA ALA A 219 0.81 -17.15 10.81
C ALA A 219 0.60 -16.25 9.56
N ALA A 220 -0.63 -16.19 9.05
CA ALA A 220 -0.97 -15.32 7.92
C ALA A 220 -0.74 -13.83 8.24
N ILE A 221 -1.10 -13.36 9.45
CA ILE A 221 -0.84 -11.97 9.90
C ILE A 221 0.66 -11.67 9.90
N ILE A 222 1.49 -12.60 10.40
CA ILE A 222 2.96 -12.43 10.39
C ILE A 222 3.48 -12.33 8.96
N VAL A 223 3.02 -13.20 8.05
CA VAL A 223 3.41 -13.17 6.63
C VAL A 223 3.03 -11.83 5.99
N ILE A 224 1.81 -11.33 6.24
CA ILE A 224 1.35 -10.01 5.76
C ILE A 224 2.27 -8.90 6.28
N GLY A 225 2.63 -8.94 7.56
CA GLY A 225 3.55 -7.96 8.16
C GLY A 225 4.94 -7.97 7.52
N VAL A 226 5.51 -9.18 7.31
CA VAL A 226 6.82 -9.34 6.66
C VAL A 226 6.79 -8.85 5.21
N LEU A 227 5.75 -9.21 4.45
CA LEU A 227 5.58 -8.74 3.07
C LEU A 227 5.39 -7.23 2.99
N GLY A 228 4.63 -6.64 3.89
CA GLY A 228 4.48 -5.19 4.00
C GLY A 228 5.83 -4.48 4.21
N LEU A 229 6.67 -4.99 5.10
CA LEU A 229 8.02 -4.47 5.31
C LEU A 229 8.93 -4.62 4.08
N LEU A 230 8.79 -5.72 3.33
CA LEU A 230 9.55 -5.94 2.09
C LEU A 230 9.11 -4.96 1.00
N LEU A 231 7.81 -4.75 0.84
CA LEU A 231 7.25 -3.78 -0.10
C LEU A 231 7.67 -2.34 0.23
N ASP A 232 7.66 -1.96 1.51
CA ASP A 232 8.15 -0.67 1.98
C ASP A 232 9.64 -0.44 1.65
N LYS A 233 10.48 -1.46 1.84
CA LYS A 233 11.89 -1.41 1.42
C LYS A 233 12.04 -1.30 -0.09
N LEU A 234 11.21 -2.01 -0.85
CA LEU A 234 11.25 -1.99 -2.31
C LEU A 234 10.93 -0.60 -2.87
N ILE A 235 9.86 0.06 -2.36
CA ILE A 235 9.50 1.41 -2.80
C ILE A 235 10.57 2.42 -2.44
N ARG A 236 11.15 2.37 -1.24
CA ARG A 236 12.26 3.24 -0.83
C ARG A 236 13.51 3.06 -1.71
N TYR A 237 13.77 1.84 -2.14
CA TYR A 237 14.87 1.58 -3.06
C TYR A 237 14.60 2.21 -4.43
N PHE A 238 13.39 2.04 -4.95
CA PHE A 238 12.95 2.65 -6.20
C PHE A 238 13.01 4.18 -6.15
N GLU A 239 12.51 4.80 -5.08
CA GLU A 239 12.55 6.26 -4.86
C GLU A 239 13.99 6.79 -4.89
N ARG A 240 14.92 6.14 -4.18
CA ARG A 240 16.34 6.52 -4.18
C ARG A 240 16.98 6.36 -5.54
N TRP A 241 16.62 5.31 -6.27
CA TRP A 241 17.13 5.08 -7.62
C TRP A 241 16.69 6.18 -8.58
N VAL A 242 15.41 6.55 -8.57
CA VAL A 242 14.89 7.65 -9.40
C VAL A 242 15.47 9.00 -8.98
N ALA A 243 15.60 9.28 -7.68
CA ALA A 243 16.21 10.50 -7.17
C ALA A 243 17.67 10.66 -7.67
N LYS A 244 18.44 9.57 -7.76
CA LYS A 244 19.80 9.60 -8.33
C LYS A 244 19.82 9.95 -9.82
N ILE A 245 18.87 9.46 -10.60
CA ILE A 245 18.80 9.74 -12.06
C ILE A 245 18.50 11.22 -12.30
N TRP A 246 17.69 11.86 -11.47
CA TRP A 246 17.26 13.24 -11.68
C TRP A 246 18.03 14.27 -10.83
N GLY A 247 19.17 13.89 -10.23
CA GLY A 247 20.08 14.81 -9.54
C GLY A 247 19.53 15.39 -8.24
N GLY A 248 18.50 14.80 -7.67
CA GLY A 248 17.98 15.17 -6.37
C GLY A 248 18.97 14.76 -5.28
N GLN A 249 19.46 15.73 -4.49
CA GLN A 249 20.17 15.41 -3.26
C GLN A 249 19.19 14.70 -2.34
N SER A 250 19.48 13.43 -2.03
CA SER A 250 18.78 12.70 -0.98
C SER A 250 19.10 13.38 0.35
N ALA A 251 18.12 14.06 0.93
CA ALA A 251 18.18 14.49 2.32
C ALA A 251 18.12 13.28 3.26
#